data_84ae791f6accd240504838644d605713
#
_entry.id   84ae791f6accd240504838644d605713
#
_cell.length_a   1.000
_cell.length_b   1.000
_cell.length_c   1.000
_cell.angle_alpha   90.00
_cell.angle_beta   90.00
_cell.angle_gamma   90.00
#
_symmetry.space_group_name_H-M   'P 1'
#
loop_
_entity.id
_entity.type
_entity.pdbx_description
1 polymer ?
#
loop_
_entity_poly.entity_id
_entity_poly.type
_entity_poly.pdbx_seq_one_letter_code
_entity_poly.pdbx_strand_id
1 'polypeptide(L)'
;MQTRNGAWFFNLGIWALLVIAMAAGVFASDYQNTITFSNLSGDGALVKLIGPTRMNVGVPNGAQTTVNVPAGTYYFLVRYCDNNGQCTYAQGDPFEVVQTPTQYSVITITLHTVVNGNYHERPASRDQFDGN
;
A
#
# COMPACT_ATOMS: atom_id res chain seq x y z
N MET A 1 -17.70 -11.33 -18.08
CA MET A 1 -17.87 -10.38 -17.02
C MET A 1 -16.92 -9.23 -17.12
N GLN A 2 -17.31 -8.13 -16.63
CA GLN A 2 -16.60 -6.90 -16.82
C GLN A 2 -15.69 -6.57 -15.64
N THR A 3 -14.45 -6.26 -15.93
CA THR A 3 -13.54 -5.66 -14.94
C THR A 3 -13.80 -4.18 -14.88
N ARG A 4 -13.95 -3.68 -13.69
CA ARG A 4 -14.12 -2.26 -13.48
C ARG A 4 -12.86 -1.68 -12.86
N ASN A 5 -12.28 -0.72 -13.54
CA ASN A 5 -11.07 -0.06 -13.10
C ASN A 5 -11.41 1.32 -12.57
N GLY A 6 -10.92 1.62 -11.40
CA GLY A 6 -10.88 2.97 -10.87
C GLY A 6 -9.45 3.32 -10.53
N ALA A 7 -9.00 4.44 -11.00
CA ALA A 7 -7.68 4.94 -10.65
C ALA A 7 -7.84 6.21 -9.82
N TRP A 8 -7.17 6.24 -8.70
CA TRP A 8 -7.23 7.36 -7.77
C TRP A 8 -5.82 7.76 -7.44
N PHE A 9 -5.55 9.04 -7.55
CA PHE A 9 -4.22 9.58 -7.32
C PHE A 9 -4.24 10.36 -6.02
N PHE A 10 -3.36 9.98 -5.14
CA PHE A 10 -3.21 10.62 -3.84
C PHE A 10 -1.79 11.10 -3.72
N ASN A 11 -1.63 12.39 -3.56
CA ASN A 11 -0.32 13.02 -3.43
C ASN A 11 -0.14 13.49 -2.00
N LEU A 12 0.82 12.94 -1.32
CA LEU A 12 1.06 13.18 0.09
C LEU A 12 2.49 13.58 0.36
N GLY A 13 3.22 14.15 -0.46
CA GLY A 13 4.66 14.13 -0.25
C GLY A 13 5.26 12.75 -0.58
N ILE A 14 4.55 11.68 -0.27
CA ILE A 14 4.72 10.37 -0.89
C ILE A 14 3.58 10.20 -1.88
N TRP A 15 3.94 9.90 -3.09
CA TRP A 15 2.96 9.71 -4.12
C TRP A 15 2.50 8.25 -4.10
N ALA A 16 1.21 8.05 -3.93
CA ALA A 16 0.62 6.73 -4.02
C ALA A 16 -0.40 6.73 -5.15
N LEU A 17 -0.17 5.90 -6.15
CA LEU A 17 -1.16 5.58 -7.16
C LEU A 17 -1.93 4.38 -6.65
N LEU A 18 -3.21 4.58 -6.37
CA LEU A 18 -4.10 3.52 -5.99
C LEU A 18 -4.91 3.12 -7.21
N VAL A 19 -4.63 1.94 -7.72
CA VAL A 19 -5.42 1.35 -8.80
C VAL A 19 -6.23 0.22 -8.21
N ILE A 20 -7.54 0.32 -8.32
CA ILE A 20 -8.45 -0.73 -7.87
C ILE A 20 -9.10 -1.36 -9.10
N ALA A 21 -8.83 -2.64 -9.30
CA ALA A 21 -9.49 -3.43 -10.33
C ALA A 21 -10.38 -4.46 -9.64
N MET A 22 -11.64 -4.50 -10.03
CA MET A 22 -12.59 -5.50 -9.52
C MET A 22 -12.72 -6.60 -10.57
N ALA A 23 -12.29 -7.80 -10.20
CA ALA A 23 -12.39 -8.96 -11.07
C ALA A 23 -13.50 -9.88 -10.61
N ALA A 24 -14.20 -10.48 -11.55
CA ALA A 24 -15.22 -11.48 -11.25
C ALA A 24 -14.64 -12.88 -11.28
N GLY A 25 -15.15 -13.71 -10.41
CA GLY A 25 -14.74 -15.09 -10.37
C GLY A 25 -15.51 -15.87 -9.32
N VAL A 26 -15.30 -17.17 -9.33
CA VAL A 26 -15.77 -18.03 -8.25
C VAL A 26 -14.59 -18.26 -7.32
N PHE A 27 -14.77 -17.95 -6.05
CA PHE A 27 -13.70 -18.04 -5.07
C PHE A 27 -13.90 -19.21 -4.15
N ALA A 28 -12.82 -19.93 -3.88
CA ALA A 28 -12.72 -20.73 -2.69
C ALA A 28 -12.64 -19.80 -1.47
N SER A 29 -12.40 -20.36 -0.29
CA SER A 29 -12.36 -19.61 0.96
C SER A 29 -11.12 -18.71 1.13
N ASP A 30 -10.15 -18.81 0.23
CA ASP A 30 -8.90 -18.07 0.38
C ASP A 30 -9.03 -16.61 -0.05
N TYR A 31 -8.16 -15.77 0.48
CA TYR A 31 -8.16 -14.37 0.12
C TYR A 31 -7.66 -14.18 -1.31
N GLN A 32 -8.52 -13.64 -2.15
CA GLN A 32 -8.19 -13.33 -3.53
C GLN A 32 -7.67 -11.89 -3.68
N ASN A 33 -7.85 -11.06 -2.65
CA ASN A 33 -7.44 -9.68 -2.70
C ASN A 33 -5.92 -9.59 -2.64
N THR A 34 -5.36 -8.74 -3.47
CA THR A 34 -3.93 -8.49 -3.48
C THR A 34 -3.62 -7.01 -3.33
N ILE A 35 -2.56 -6.73 -2.60
CA ILE A 35 -1.95 -5.40 -2.56
C ILE A 35 -0.51 -5.55 -3.04
N THR A 36 -0.17 -4.80 -4.07
CA THR A 36 1.19 -4.73 -4.60
C THR A 36 1.78 -3.39 -4.23
N PHE A 37 2.91 -3.41 -3.54
CA PHE A 37 3.70 -2.21 -3.29
C PHE A 37 4.80 -2.12 -4.32
N SER A 38 4.82 -1.05 -5.08
CA SER A 38 5.84 -0.77 -6.08
C SER A 38 6.70 0.38 -5.58
N ASN A 39 7.96 0.12 -5.33
CA ASN A 39 8.84 1.10 -4.70
C ASN A 39 9.64 1.88 -5.73
N LEU A 40 9.24 3.10 -6.01
CA LEU A 40 9.93 4.04 -6.87
C LEU A 40 10.50 5.23 -6.07
N SER A 41 10.72 5.05 -4.76
CA SER A 41 11.15 6.15 -3.89
C SER A 41 12.63 6.50 -4.02
N GLY A 42 13.44 5.60 -4.54
CA GLY A 42 14.89 5.75 -4.54
C GLY A 42 15.59 5.09 -3.37
N ASP A 43 14.85 4.70 -2.35
CA ASP A 43 15.37 4.09 -1.12
C ASP A 43 14.70 2.75 -0.87
N GLY A 44 15.32 1.91 -0.04
CA GLY A 44 14.65 0.70 0.45
C GLY A 44 13.48 1.06 1.35
N ALA A 45 12.38 0.35 1.23
CA ALA A 45 11.18 0.58 2.02
C ALA A 45 10.79 -0.65 2.84
N LEU A 46 10.34 -0.41 4.06
CA LEU A 46 9.65 -1.41 4.86
C LEU A 46 8.26 -0.88 5.17
N VAL A 47 7.25 -1.59 4.70
CA VAL A 47 5.86 -1.22 4.90
C VAL A 47 5.27 -2.05 6.03
N LYS A 48 4.66 -1.39 6.99
CA LYS A 48 3.80 -2.04 7.98
C LYS A 48 2.36 -1.85 7.57
N LEU A 49 1.76 -2.90 7.07
CA LEU A 49 0.34 -2.91 6.72
C LEU A 49 -0.47 -3.25 7.96
N ILE A 50 -1.45 -2.44 8.27
CA ILE A 50 -2.24 -2.53 9.50
C ILE A 50 -3.72 -2.50 9.15
N GLY A 51 -4.42 -3.52 9.58
CA GLY A 51 -5.86 -3.69 9.35
C GLY A 51 -6.35 -5.00 9.93
N PRO A 52 -7.29 -5.67 9.27
CA PRO A 52 -7.74 -7.01 9.68
C PRO A 52 -6.62 -8.01 9.81
N THR A 53 -5.56 -7.85 9.04
CA THR A 53 -4.30 -8.55 9.25
C THR A 53 -3.17 -7.52 9.37
N ARG A 54 -2.10 -7.91 10.02
CA ARG A 54 -0.89 -7.10 10.16
C ARG A 54 0.28 -7.83 9.52
N MET A 55 1.05 -7.13 8.73
CA MET A 55 2.25 -7.71 8.14
C MET A 55 3.28 -6.65 7.83
N ASN A 56 4.53 -7.10 7.87
CA ASN A 56 5.67 -6.29 7.43
C ASN A 56 6.03 -6.71 6.02
N VAL A 57 6.12 -5.74 5.13
CA VAL A 57 6.39 -5.99 3.71
C VAL A 57 7.65 -5.23 3.31
N GLY A 58 8.72 -5.96 3.07
CA GLY A 58 9.95 -5.39 2.56
C GLY A 58 9.83 -5.14 1.05
N VAL A 59 10.15 -3.93 0.63
CA VAL A 59 10.09 -3.55 -0.78
C VAL A 59 11.39 -2.85 -1.15
N PRO A 60 12.37 -3.59 -1.68
CA PRO A 60 13.63 -2.98 -2.11
C PRO A 60 13.41 -1.86 -3.13
N ASN A 61 14.34 -0.94 -3.20
CA ASN A 61 14.29 0.14 -4.18
C ASN A 61 14.14 -0.42 -5.60
N GLY A 62 13.16 0.09 -6.33
CA GLY A 62 12.87 -0.34 -7.69
C GLY A 62 12.13 -1.67 -7.80
N ALA A 63 11.81 -2.33 -6.69
CA ALA A 63 11.14 -3.62 -6.70
C ALA A 63 9.65 -3.51 -6.40
N GLN A 64 8.96 -4.62 -6.57
CA GLN A 64 7.56 -4.77 -6.23
C GLN A 64 7.39 -5.97 -5.30
N THR A 65 6.49 -5.86 -4.36
CA THR A 65 6.12 -6.97 -3.47
C THR A 65 4.59 -7.03 -3.39
N THR A 66 4.05 -8.22 -3.60
CA THR A 66 2.61 -8.46 -3.58
C THR A 66 2.24 -9.31 -2.39
N VAL A 67 1.18 -8.94 -1.70
CA VAL A 67 0.64 -9.68 -0.56
C VAL A 67 -0.84 -9.95 -0.75
N ASN A 68 -1.32 -11.06 -0.21
CA ASN A 68 -2.73 -11.41 -0.18
C ASN A 68 -3.32 -11.04 1.17
N VAL A 69 -4.49 -10.42 1.17
CA VAL A 69 -5.10 -9.88 2.38
C VAL A 69 -6.60 -10.12 2.41
N PRO A 70 -7.21 -10.31 3.60
CA PRO A 70 -8.66 -10.28 3.72
C PRO A 70 -9.24 -8.90 3.45
N ALA A 71 -10.52 -8.86 3.18
CA ALA A 71 -11.24 -7.60 3.01
C ALA A 71 -11.28 -6.81 4.32
N GLY A 72 -11.34 -5.52 4.21
CA GLY A 72 -11.43 -4.61 5.34
C GLY A 72 -10.72 -3.29 5.09
N THR A 73 -10.63 -2.48 6.11
CA THR A 73 -9.98 -1.18 6.06
C THR A 73 -8.54 -1.32 6.54
N TYR A 74 -7.63 -0.79 5.74
CA TYR A 74 -6.19 -0.84 6.00
C TYR A 74 -5.60 0.55 5.95
N TYR A 75 -4.51 0.73 6.67
CA TYR A 75 -3.56 1.80 6.44
C TYR A 75 -2.14 1.23 6.55
N PHE A 76 -1.16 2.00 6.20
CA PHE A 76 0.22 1.56 6.33
C PHE A 76 1.13 2.66 6.86
N LEU A 77 2.16 2.21 7.53
CA LEU A 77 3.32 3.01 7.88
C LEU A 77 4.47 2.54 7.02
N VAL A 78 5.30 3.45 6.56
CA VAL A 78 6.45 3.10 5.74
C VAL A 78 7.72 3.75 6.29
N ARG A 79 8.79 2.97 6.28
CA ARG A 79 10.13 3.44 6.61
C ARG A 79 10.97 3.38 5.35
N TYR A 80 11.52 4.51 4.96
CA TYR A 80 12.48 4.59 3.87
C TYR A 80 13.86 4.80 4.46
N CYS A 81 14.82 3.96 4.08
CA CYS A 81 16.19 4.08 4.54
C CYS A 81 17.15 4.22 3.36
N ASP A 82 18.06 5.19 3.45
CA ASP A 82 19.11 5.37 2.45
C ASP A 82 20.28 4.43 2.71
N ASN A 83 21.30 4.50 1.84
CA ASN A 83 22.49 3.67 1.96
C ASN A 83 23.37 4.03 3.16
N ASN A 84 23.16 5.18 3.77
CA ASN A 84 23.89 5.63 4.95
C ASN A 84 23.19 5.25 6.25
N GLY A 85 22.08 4.54 6.17
CA GLY A 85 21.32 4.13 7.33
C GLY A 85 20.39 5.20 7.89
N GLN A 86 20.23 6.31 7.19
CA GLN A 86 19.27 7.33 7.59
C GLN A 86 17.89 6.97 7.09
N CYS A 87 16.91 7.05 7.98
CA CYS A 87 15.56 6.63 7.71
C CYS A 87 14.56 7.77 7.89
N THR A 88 13.57 7.81 7.04
CA THR A 88 12.40 8.67 7.16
C THR A 88 11.14 7.82 7.23
N TYR A 89 10.10 8.36 7.83
CA TYR A 89 8.89 7.63 8.14
C TYR A 89 7.68 8.39 7.63
N ALA A 90 6.70 7.66 7.12
CA ALA A 90 5.46 8.25 6.66
C ALA A 90 4.27 7.32 6.93
N GLN A 91 3.09 7.89 6.95
CA GLN A 91 1.84 7.17 7.12
C GLN A 91 0.93 7.46 5.93
N GLY A 92 0.40 6.41 5.32
CA GLY A 92 -0.61 6.53 4.28
C GLY A 92 -2.02 6.63 4.87
N ASP A 93 -2.92 7.23 4.11
CA ASP A 93 -4.33 7.30 4.50
C ASP A 93 -5.00 5.93 4.46
N PRO A 94 -6.05 5.72 5.24
CA PRO A 94 -6.82 4.49 5.19
C PRO A 94 -7.43 4.25 3.81
N PHE A 95 -7.47 2.99 3.42
CA PHE A 95 -8.12 2.53 2.20
C PHE A 95 -8.88 1.23 2.46
N GLU A 96 -9.80 0.90 1.58
CA GLU A 96 -10.61 -0.29 1.73
C GLU A 96 -10.26 -1.35 0.71
N VAL A 97 -10.19 -2.58 1.19
CA VAL A 97 -10.11 -3.80 0.39
C VAL A 97 -11.47 -4.45 0.43
N VAL A 98 -12.09 -4.60 -0.73
CA VAL A 98 -13.46 -5.09 -0.85
C VAL A 98 -13.45 -6.46 -1.52
N GLN A 99 -14.18 -7.37 -0.93
CA GLN A 99 -14.42 -8.68 -1.52
C GLN A 99 -15.90 -9.04 -1.39
N THR A 100 -16.46 -9.53 -2.48
CA THR A 100 -17.82 -10.04 -2.52
C THR A 100 -17.77 -11.50 -2.98
N PRO A 101 -18.91 -12.24 -3.00
CA PRO A 101 -18.90 -13.61 -3.51
C PRO A 101 -18.44 -13.75 -4.96
N THR A 102 -18.46 -12.66 -5.73
CA THR A 102 -18.12 -12.70 -7.16
C THR A 102 -17.00 -11.73 -7.55
N GLN A 103 -16.46 -10.93 -6.62
CA GLN A 103 -15.46 -9.91 -6.93
C GLN A 103 -14.41 -9.83 -5.83
N TYR A 104 -13.20 -9.45 -6.22
CA TYR A 104 -12.10 -9.19 -5.29
C TYR A 104 -11.33 -7.96 -5.74
N SER A 105 -10.53 -7.42 -4.82
CA SER A 105 -9.73 -6.23 -5.07
C SER A 105 -8.32 -6.58 -5.49
N VAL A 106 -7.83 -5.89 -6.50
CA VAL A 106 -6.42 -5.90 -6.89
C VAL A 106 -5.94 -4.45 -6.80
N ILE A 107 -5.05 -4.19 -5.87
CA ILE A 107 -4.62 -2.83 -5.52
C ILE A 107 -3.12 -2.72 -5.74
N THR A 108 -2.70 -1.66 -6.42
CA THR A 108 -1.28 -1.31 -6.54
C THR A 108 -1.05 0.04 -5.90
N ILE A 109 -0.09 0.07 -4.98
CA ILE A 109 0.33 1.29 -4.31
C ILE A 109 1.77 1.59 -4.73
N THR A 110 1.98 2.73 -5.35
CA THR A 110 3.30 3.17 -5.75
C THR A 110 3.88 4.09 -4.69
N LEU A 111 4.99 3.69 -4.12
CA LEU A 111 5.76 4.46 -3.14
C LEU A 111 6.76 5.32 -3.88
N HIS A 112 6.65 6.64 -3.72
CA HIS A 112 7.41 7.52 -4.58
C HIS A 112 7.44 8.92 -3.99
N THR A 113 8.56 9.53 -4.01
CA THR A 113 8.73 10.87 -3.45
C THR A 113 8.14 11.91 -4.40
N VAL A 114 7.23 12.72 -3.90
CA VAL A 114 6.60 13.79 -4.69
C VAL A 114 6.75 15.12 -3.97
N VAL A 115 7.18 16.11 -4.71
CA VAL A 115 7.40 17.44 -4.16
C VAL A 115 6.10 18.23 -4.04
N ASN A 116 5.16 18.03 -4.94
CA ASN A 116 3.88 18.73 -4.95
C ASN A 116 2.76 17.71 -5.07
N GLY A 117 1.94 17.65 -4.07
CA GLY A 117 0.81 16.77 -4.10
C GLY A 117 -0.40 17.39 -3.42
N ASN A 118 -1.56 16.89 -3.76
CA ASN A 118 -2.82 17.28 -3.15
C ASN A 118 -3.37 16.22 -2.18
N TYR A 119 -2.63 15.19 -1.93
CA TYR A 119 -2.96 14.18 -0.97
C TYR A 119 -2.19 14.45 0.32
N HIS A 120 -2.83 14.29 1.46
CA HIS A 120 -2.22 14.63 2.73
C HIS A 120 -1.45 13.46 3.31
N GLU A 121 -0.14 13.64 3.32
CA GLU A 121 0.74 12.78 4.07
C GLU A 121 1.02 13.41 5.40
N ARG A 122 1.05 12.59 6.43
CA ARG A 122 1.55 13.00 7.72
C ARG A 122 2.92 12.35 7.93
N PRO A 123 3.95 13.15 8.27
CA PRO A 123 5.18 12.55 8.74
C PRO A 123 4.88 11.67 9.94
N ALA A 124 5.45 10.49 9.96
CA ALA A 124 5.39 9.62 11.11
C ALA A 124 6.72 9.67 11.84
N SER A 125 6.70 9.39 13.15
CA SER A 125 7.91 9.27 13.92
C SER A 125 8.41 7.82 13.90
N ARG A 126 9.69 7.67 14.24
CA ARG A 126 10.26 6.35 14.44
C ARG A 126 9.48 5.56 15.48
N ASP A 127 9.15 6.23 16.59
CA ASP A 127 8.42 5.58 17.69
C ASP A 127 7.04 5.11 17.26
N GLN A 128 6.36 5.90 16.44
CA GLN A 128 5.07 5.52 15.88
C GLN A 128 5.20 4.29 14.99
N PHE A 129 6.24 4.23 14.17
CA PHE A 129 6.51 3.09 13.31
C PHE A 129 6.86 1.85 14.14
N ASP A 130 7.77 1.99 15.09
CA ASP A 130 8.26 0.87 15.89
C ASP A 130 7.19 0.35 16.86
N GLY A 131 6.29 1.22 17.32
CA GLY A 131 5.20 0.88 18.23
C GLY A 131 4.00 0.17 17.58
N ASN A 132 3.99 0.07 16.27
CA ASN A 132 2.94 -0.62 15.53
C ASN A 132 3.48 -1.93 14.86
#